data_9387f91549ef929a8d0a127d156426b6
#
_entry.id   9387f91549ef929a8d0a127d156426b6
#
_cell.length_a   1.000
_cell.length_b   1.000
_cell.length_c   1.000
_cell.angle_alpha   90.00
_cell.angle_beta   90.00
_cell.angle_gamma   90.00
#
_symmetry.space_group_name_H-M   'P 1'
#
loop_
_entity.id
_entity.type
_entity.pdbx_description
1 polymer ?
#
loop_
_entity_poly.entity_id
_entity_poly.type
_entity_poly.pdbx_seq_one_letter_code
_entity_poly.pdbx_strand_id
1 'polypeptide(L)'
;MQSDKPIIYQLFPRLYTNTCENCVANGDITTNGVGKMNEIDDVVLASIKKLGITHVWYTGVIEHAQATTYPGITPDNHHVVKGKAGSPYAIKDYYDIDPDIAVDVDNRLGEFRSLVERTHRAGMKVIIDFVPNHVARHYHSDAKPEGVTDFGENDDSSQVFSPDNNFYYIQEPFAPYIDLGEGDDRYSEQPAKATGNDCFSAHPNCNDWYETVKLNYGINYANHTWHFSPIPDTWQKMLHIIEYWIEQGVDGFRCDMAFMVPVQFWNWMIPQVKEKHPDVIFIAEIYDCHIYRQYLFDGHFDYLYDKVNLYDTVRGITCGFASAALITHCWHVTEGISHRMLNFLENHDEQRIASPQFAGDAFKGIPALILSATISTGPYMIYAGQELGEKAADAEGFSGMDGRTTIFDYWSVPSLRRWYNGGACNGKKSTKEEKELRKIYAKVLNMCNKEKAISQGGFFDLMYVNYENLDASRQFAYLRHHDNEVLLAVVNFADEPAKVKITIPEHALSCTPLTEGTHQAKELIHNAKGAFKIKAGTPFDINIPANDAVIWKFTIKAQ
;
A
#
# COMPACT_ATOMS: atom_id res chain seq x y z
N MET A 1 2.82 19.43 -15.60
CA MET A 1 2.04 18.35 -16.24
C MET A 1 1.81 17.30 -15.18
N GLN A 2 0.56 17.00 -14.88
CA GLN A 2 0.21 15.91 -13.96
C GLN A 2 0.61 14.60 -14.65
N SER A 3 1.31 13.71 -13.96
CA SER A 3 1.64 12.38 -14.47
C SER A 3 0.36 11.55 -14.53
N ASP A 4 0.16 10.83 -15.63
CA ASP A 4 -0.99 9.91 -15.74
C ASP A 4 -0.80 8.64 -14.90
N LYS A 5 0.44 8.39 -14.43
CA LYS A 5 0.79 7.25 -13.57
C LYS A 5 0.86 7.69 -12.10
N PRO A 6 -0.04 7.21 -11.21
CA PRO A 6 0.06 7.51 -9.79
C PRO A 6 1.35 6.94 -9.17
N ILE A 7 2.09 7.78 -8.46
CA ILE A 7 3.22 7.38 -7.61
C ILE A 7 2.82 7.69 -6.18
N ILE A 8 2.63 6.65 -5.38
CA ILE A 8 2.02 6.72 -4.06
C ILE A 8 3.11 6.59 -3.00
N TYR A 9 3.07 7.45 -1.98
CA TYR A 9 3.88 7.37 -0.78
C TYR A 9 2.98 6.99 0.39
N GLN A 10 3.07 5.75 0.86
CA GLN A 10 2.38 5.32 2.07
C GLN A 10 3.12 5.87 3.28
N LEU A 11 2.43 6.63 4.12
CA LEU A 11 2.96 7.30 5.28
C LEU A 11 2.06 7.05 6.50
N PHE A 12 2.64 6.54 7.58
CA PHE A 12 1.93 6.37 8.84
C PHE A 12 2.29 7.53 9.78
N PRO A 13 1.39 8.52 10.02
CA PRO A 13 1.69 9.73 10.79
C PRO A 13 2.24 9.42 12.18
N ARG A 14 1.68 8.43 12.87
CA ARG A 14 2.09 7.99 14.21
C ARG A 14 3.59 7.65 14.30
N LEU A 15 4.17 7.10 13.23
CA LEU A 15 5.56 6.68 13.17
C LEU A 15 6.47 7.73 12.51
N TYR A 16 5.96 8.45 11.49
CA TYR A 16 6.78 9.22 10.56
C TYR A 16 7.53 10.40 11.22
N THR A 17 6.86 11.14 12.08
CA THR A 17 7.44 12.32 12.75
C THR A 17 7.90 12.04 14.18
N ASN A 18 7.70 10.80 14.67
CA ASN A 18 8.14 10.44 16.02
C ASN A 18 9.68 10.51 16.14
N THR A 19 10.16 11.35 17.05
CA THR A 19 11.59 11.62 17.28
C THR A 19 12.16 10.97 18.53
N CYS A 20 11.41 10.13 19.25
CA CYS A 20 11.89 9.44 20.44
C CYS A 20 13.13 8.58 20.11
N GLU A 21 14.24 8.79 20.85
CA GLU A 21 15.49 8.07 20.62
C GLU A 21 15.61 6.78 21.46
N ASN A 22 14.85 6.70 22.55
CA ASN A 22 14.98 5.63 23.55
C ASN A 22 13.65 4.88 23.74
N CYS A 23 13.06 4.41 22.65
CA CYS A 23 11.88 3.57 22.72
C CYS A 23 12.18 2.23 23.41
N VAL A 24 11.21 1.73 24.16
CA VAL A 24 11.26 0.43 24.84
C VAL A 24 10.13 -0.47 24.32
N ALA A 25 10.35 -1.78 24.28
CA ALA A 25 9.33 -2.74 23.88
C ALA A 25 8.07 -2.59 24.73
N ASN A 26 6.90 -2.56 24.09
CA ASN A 26 5.60 -2.34 24.72
C ASN A 26 5.46 -1.02 25.51
N GLY A 27 6.28 -0.01 25.19
CA GLY A 27 6.19 1.31 25.82
C GLY A 27 4.87 2.00 25.47
N ASP A 28 4.38 2.83 26.38
CA ASP A 28 3.21 3.67 26.15
C ASP A 28 3.56 4.95 25.38
N ILE A 29 2.54 5.74 25.06
CA ILE A 29 2.69 6.99 24.31
C ILE A 29 3.63 8.00 25.01
N THR A 30 3.68 8.01 26.36
CA THR A 30 4.53 8.94 27.11
C THR A 30 6.00 8.52 27.11
N THR A 31 6.25 7.22 27.02
CA THR A 31 7.60 6.63 26.99
C THR A 31 8.19 6.64 25.59
N ASN A 32 7.42 6.17 24.60
CA ASN A 32 7.91 5.97 23.24
C ASN A 32 7.58 7.13 22.29
N GLY A 33 6.73 8.06 22.73
CA GLY A 33 6.31 9.17 21.89
C GLY A 33 5.42 8.75 20.73
N VAL A 34 4.95 9.73 19.98
CA VAL A 34 4.08 9.54 18.82
C VAL A 34 4.29 10.70 17.83
N GLY A 35 4.22 10.42 16.54
CA GLY A 35 4.24 11.45 15.50
C GLY A 35 2.91 12.22 15.42
N LYS A 36 2.95 13.43 14.87
CA LYS A 36 1.81 14.35 14.82
C LYS A 36 1.53 14.83 13.40
N MET A 37 0.24 14.95 13.04
CA MET A 37 -0.19 15.47 11.73
C MET A 37 0.35 16.88 11.45
N ASN A 38 0.39 17.75 12.46
CA ASN A 38 0.87 19.12 12.32
C ASN A 38 2.38 19.22 12.07
N GLU A 39 3.14 18.16 12.37
CA GLU A 39 4.57 18.04 12.09
C GLU A 39 4.87 17.60 10.65
N ILE A 40 3.85 17.13 9.89
CA ILE A 40 3.93 16.89 8.45
C ILE A 40 3.66 18.23 7.75
N ASP A 41 4.63 19.12 7.85
CA ASP A 41 4.56 20.50 7.34
C ASP A 41 4.95 20.62 5.85
N ASP A 42 4.98 21.86 5.35
CA ASP A 42 5.33 22.15 3.95
C ASP A 42 6.77 21.71 3.61
N VAL A 43 7.71 21.65 4.58
CA VAL A 43 9.08 21.17 4.36
C VAL A 43 9.10 19.66 4.18
N VAL A 44 8.37 18.92 5.02
CA VAL A 44 8.20 17.49 4.91
C VAL A 44 7.55 17.12 3.57
N LEU A 45 6.44 17.78 3.23
CA LEU A 45 5.71 17.53 1.98
C LEU A 45 6.55 17.87 0.75
N ALA A 46 7.32 18.95 0.77
CA ALA A 46 8.26 19.28 -0.29
C ALA A 46 9.38 18.23 -0.44
N SER A 47 9.83 17.64 0.67
CA SER A 47 10.80 16.53 0.67
C SER A 47 10.23 15.26 0.03
N ILE A 48 8.97 14.94 0.32
CA ILE A 48 8.24 13.81 -0.28
C ILE A 48 8.02 14.08 -1.78
N LYS A 49 7.56 15.28 -2.15
CA LYS A 49 7.34 15.67 -3.55
C LYS A 49 8.61 15.55 -4.42
N LYS A 50 9.79 15.85 -3.86
CA LYS A 50 11.09 15.70 -4.55
C LYS A 50 11.41 14.25 -4.95
N LEU A 51 10.80 13.25 -4.32
CA LEU A 51 10.91 11.86 -4.75
C LEU A 51 10.16 11.57 -6.05
N GLY A 52 9.26 12.46 -6.49
CA GLY A 52 8.37 12.24 -7.63
C GLY A 52 6.97 11.76 -7.24
N ILE A 53 6.60 11.90 -5.97
CA ILE A 53 5.31 11.46 -5.43
C ILE A 53 4.17 12.34 -5.97
N THR A 54 3.06 11.69 -6.31
CA THR A 54 1.83 12.33 -6.79
C THR A 54 0.69 12.20 -5.79
N HIS A 55 0.71 11.14 -4.96
CA HIS A 55 -0.31 10.85 -3.95
C HIS A 55 0.36 10.48 -2.63
N VAL A 56 -0.18 10.94 -1.52
CA VAL A 56 0.20 10.47 -0.17
C VAL A 56 -0.95 9.64 0.39
N TRP A 57 -0.66 8.40 0.76
CA TRP A 57 -1.60 7.59 1.51
C TRP A 57 -1.24 7.70 3.00
N TYR A 58 -2.08 8.40 3.75
CA TYR A 58 -1.99 8.52 5.19
C TYR A 58 -2.67 7.32 5.85
N THR A 59 -1.87 6.35 6.28
CA THR A 59 -2.33 5.14 6.97
C THR A 59 -2.68 5.45 8.42
N GLY A 60 -3.78 4.86 8.93
CA GLY A 60 -4.14 4.91 10.35
C GLY A 60 -4.52 6.31 10.86
N VAL A 61 -5.23 7.09 10.06
CA VAL A 61 -5.71 8.42 10.45
C VAL A 61 -7.10 8.41 11.08
N ILE A 62 -7.94 7.43 10.74
CA ILE A 62 -9.28 7.28 11.32
C ILE A 62 -9.15 6.72 12.75
N GLU A 63 -10.00 7.18 13.66
CA GLU A 63 -10.00 6.73 15.07
C GLU A 63 -10.18 5.22 15.15
N HIS A 64 -9.28 4.55 15.85
CA HIS A 64 -9.25 3.11 16.05
C HIS A 64 -9.05 2.77 17.54
N ALA A 65 -9.37 1.53 17.91
CA ALA A 65 -9.25 1.09 19.29
C ALA A 65 -7.80 1.10 19.77
N GLN A 66 -7.55 1.72 20.94
CA GLN A 66 -6.23 1.89 21.53
C GLN A 66 -6.26 1.82 23.06
N ALA A 67 -5.08 1.58 23.68
CA ALA A 67 -4.98 1.51 25.14
C ALA A 67 -4.85 2.90 25.81
N THR A 68 -4.52 3.94 25.06
CA THR A 68 -4.45 5.33 25.56
C THR A 68 -5.87 5.90 25.66
N THR A 69 -6.13 6.65 26.71
CA THR A 69 -7.43 7.27 26.96
C THR A 69 -7.36 8.78 26.89
N TYR A 70 -8.43 9.39 26.37
CA TYR A 70 -8.56 10.83 26.23
C TYR A 70 -9.87 11.33 26.86
N PRO A 71 -9.89 12.53 27.47
CA PRO A 71 -11.12 13.14 27.95
C PRO A 71 -12.11 13.34 26.79
N GLY A 72 -13.37 12.98 27.02
CA GLY A 72 -14.43 13.15 26.00
C GLY A 72 -14.46 12.09 24.91
N ILE A 73 -13.55 11.13 24.92
CA ILE A 73 -13.54 9.98 24.03
C ILE A 73 -13.81 8.72 24.85
N THR A 74 -14.75 7.89 24.41
CA THR A 74 -15.08 6.62 25.06
C THR A 74 -13.86 5.70 25.11
N PRO A 75 -13.39 5.24 26.28
CA PRO A 75 -12.20 4.41 26.38
C PRO A 75 -12.42 2.99 25.85
N ASP A 76 -11.38 2.39 25.27
CA ASP A 76 -11.36 0.98 24.90
C ASP A 76 -10.88 0.12 26.06
N ASN A 77 -11.34 -1.14 26.11
CA ASN A 77 -10.79 -2.11 27.02
C ASN A 77 -9.49 -2.69 26.43
N HIS A 78 -8.36 -2.49 27.10
CA HIS A 78 -7.03 -2.85 26.60
C HIS A 78 -6.82 -4.35 26.37
N HIS A 79 -7.64 -5.24 26.95
CA HIS A 79 -7.56 -6.69 26.71
C HIS A 79 -8.02 -7.11 25.31
N VAL A 80 -8.78 -6.25 24.62
CA VAL A 80 -9.21 -6.45 23.22
C VAL A 80 -8.60 -5.44 22.27
N VAL A 81 -7.40 -4.93 22.60
CA VAL A 81 -6.56 -4.06 21.78
C VAL A 81 -5.24 -4.76 21.53
N LYS A 82 -4.75 -4.77 20.27
CA LYS A 82 -3.43 -5.31 19.91
C LYS A 82 -2.35 -4.25 20.13
N GLY A 83 -1.33 -4.58 20.93
CA GLY A 83 -0.29 -3.63 21.32
C GLY A 83 -0.84 -2.51 22.22
N LYS A 84 -0.10 -1.39 22.34
CA LYS A 84 -0.53 -0.21 23.13
C LYS A 84 -1.24 0.83 22.27
N ALA A 85 -0.79 0.99 21.04
CA ALA A 85 -1.34 1.97 20.11
C ALA A 85 -2.53 1.44 19.31
N GLY A 86 -2.84 0.16 19.41
CA GLY A 86 -3.93 -0.51 18.71
C GLY A 86 -3.69 -0.72 17.22
N SER A 87 -4.53 -1.54 16.61
CA SER A 87 -4.53 -1.76 15.17
C SER A 87 -5.21 -0.58 14.46
N PRO A 88 -4.57 0.05 13.47
CA PRO A 88 -5.20 1.10 12.66
C PRO A 88 -6.39 0.58 11.84
N TYR A 89 -6.60 -0.74 11.80
CA TYR A 89 -7.71 -1.42 11.12
C TYR A 89 -8.83 -1.85 12.08
N ALA A 90 -8.69 -1.70 13.39
CA ALA A 90 -9.77 -1.86 14.35
C ALA A 90 -10.50 -0.50 14.54
N ILE A 91 -11.22 -0.07 13.52
CA ILE A 91 -11.89 1.24 13.51
C ILE A 91 -12.94 1.31 14.62
N LYS A 92 -12.82 2.33 15.47
CA LYS A 92 -13.71 2.60 16.58
C LYS A 92 -14.74 3.69 16.26
N ASP A 93 -14.32 4.71 15.51
CA ASP A 93 -15.18 5.78 15.03
C ASP A 93 -14.82 6.14 13.59
N TYR A 94 -15.74 5.89 12.64
CA TYR A 94 -15.51 6.23 11.24
C TYR A 94 -15.59 7.73 10.94
N TYR A 95 -16.08 8.55 11.86
CA TYR A 95 -16.30 9.98 11.63
C TYR A 95 -15.28 10.86 12.32
N ASP A 96 -14.25 10.24 12.93
CA ASP A 96 -13.23 10.98 13.66
C ASP A 96 -11.81 10.54 13.33
N ILE A 97 -10.87 11.34 13.80
CA ILE A 97 -9.44 11.17 13.64
C ILE A 97 -8.83 10.55 14.90
N ASP A 98 -7.85 9.66 14.73
CA ASP A 98 -7.04 9.12 15.81
C ASP A 98 -6.48 10.25 16.69
N PRO A 99 -6.87 10.32 17.98
CA PRO A 99 -6.43 11.39 18.87
C PRO A 99 -4.93 11.39 19.13
N ASP A 100 -4.25 10.26 18.98
CA ASP A 100 -2.80 10.14 19.20
C ASP A 100 -2.01 11.05 18.25
N ILE A 101 -2.46 11.19 16.99
CA ILE A 101 -1.73 11.94 15.97
C ILE A 101 -2.08 13.43 15.91
N ALA A 102 -3.00 13.89 16.74
CA ALA A 102 -3.34 15.31 16.89
C ALA A 102 -2.48 16.00 17.97
N VAL A 103 -2.17 17.25 17.77
CA VAL A 103 -1.56 18.13 18.80
C VAL A 103 -2.66 18.65 19.73
N ASP A 104 -3.77 19.09 19.14
CA ASP A 104 -4.99 19.52 19.84
C ASP A 104 -6.08 18.46 19.58
N VAL A 105 -6.30 17.59 20.58
CA VAL A 105 -7.23 16.47 20.48
C VAL A 105 -8.67 16.95 20.21
N ASP A 106 -9.08 18.08 20.80
CA ASP A 106 -10.42 18.64 20.60
C ASP A 106 -10.59 19.21 19.18
N ASN A 107 -9.50 19.53 18.48
CA ASN A 107 -9.51 20.04 17.11
C ASN A 107 -8.90 19.06 16.09
N ARG A 108 -8.82 17.75 16.39
CA ARG A 108 -8.15 16.74 15.56
C ARG A 108 -8.64 16.67 14.11
N LEU A 109 -9.93 16.81 13.89
CA LEU A 109 -10.50 16.88 12.53
C LEU A 109 -10.06 18.15 11.78
N GLY A 110 -9.93 19.29 12.48
CA GLY A 110 -9.39 20.55 11.92
C GLY A 110 -7.91 20.41 11.54
N GLU A 111 -7.13 19.70 12.35
CA GLU A 111 -5.72 19.39 12.03
C GLU A 111 -5.60 18.49 10.81
N PHE A 112 -6.47 17.49 10.66
CA PHE A 112 -6.53 16.63 9.47
C PHE A 112 -6.88 17.43 8.21
N ARG A 113 -7.93 18.26 8.25
CA ARG A 113 -8.29 19.15 7.12
C ARG A 113 -7.10 20.02 6.71
N SER A 114 -6.38 20.55 7.69
CA SER A 114 -5.18 21.36 7.44
C SER A 114 -4.06 20.53 6.81
N LEU A 115 -3.90 19.25 7.18
CA LEU A 115 -2.95 18.33 6.54
C LEU A 115 -3.33 18.06 5.08
N VAL A 116 -4.61 17.81 4.80
CA VAL A 116 -5.14 17.65 3.44
C VAL A 116 -4.84 18.88 2.59
N GLU A 117 -5.18 20.08 3.08
CA GLU A 117 -4.91 21.34 2.39
C GLU A 117 -3.41 21.57 2.11
N ARG A 118 -2.53 21.27 3.07
CA ARG A 118 -1.06 21.38 2.86
C ARG A 118 -0.59 20.41 1.78
N THR A 119 -1.11 19.18 1.79
CA THR A 119 -0.78 18.16 0.79
C THR A 119 -1.21 18.59 -0.61
N HIS A 120 -2.41 19.13 -0.74
CA HIS A 120 -2.91 19.71 -2.00
C HIS A 120 -2.06 20.90 -2.47
N ARG A 121 -1.69 21.82 -1.58
CA ARG A 121 -0.77 22.94 -1.92
C ARG A 121 0.59 22.45 -2.40
N ALA A 122 1.08 21.34 -1.89
CA ALA A 122 2.30 20.70 -2.36
C ALA A 122 2.14 19.99 -3.73
N GLY A 123 0.94 20.01 -4.31
CA GLY A 123 0.63 19.39 -5.60
C GLY A 123 0.56 17.87 -5.54
N MET A 124 0.09 17.31 -4.42
CA MET A 124 -0.16 15.90 -4.22
C MET A 124 -1.61 15.67 -3.78
N LYS A 125 -2.15 14.50 -4.08
CA LYS A 125 -3.48 14.05 -3.66
C LYS A 125 -3.39 13.23 -2.38
N VAL A 126 -4.52 13.14 -1.66
CA VAL A 126 -4.65 12.43 -0.38
C VAL A 126 -5.43 11.14 -0.53
N ILE A 127 -4.87 10.04 -0.06
CA ILE A 127 -5.53 8.74 0.08
C ILE A 127 -5.56 8.39 1.57
N ILE A 128 -6.66 7.80 2.03
CA ILE A 128 -6.78 7.20 3.37
C ILE A 128 -7.27 5.76 3.28
N ASP A 129 -7.16 5.01 4.39
CA ASP A 129 -7.76 3.69 4.48
C ASP A 129 -9.28 3.79 4.60
N PHE A 130 -9.98 2.87 3.94
CA PHE A 130 -11.36 2.54 4.18
C PHE A 130 -11.43 1.07 4.56
N VAL A 131 -11.90 0.77 5.77
CA VAL A 131 -11.94 -0.57 6.35
C VAL A 131 -13.38 -1.10 6.36
N PRO A 132 -13.87 -1.70 5.26
CA PRO A 132 -15.30 -2.03 5.15
C PRO A 132 -15.68 -3.38 5.75
N ASN A 133 -14.72 -4.29 5.95
CA ASN A 133 -15.01 -5.67 6.33
C ASN A 133 -15.34 -5.84 7.82
N HIS A 134 -14.77 -4.98 8.69
CA HIS A 134 -14.84 -5.13 10.14
C HIS A 134 -14.67 -3.78 10.85
N VAL A 135 -14.98 -3.75 12.13
CA VAL A 135 -14.78 -2.62 13.06
C VAL A 135 -14.20 -3.12 14.37
N ALA A 136 -13.78 -2.22 15.27
CA ALA A 136 -13.40 -2.59 16.64
C ALA A 136 -14.55 -3.26 17.39
N ARG A 137 -14.23 -4.12 18.39
CA ARG A 137 -15.26 -4.77 19.20
C ARG A 137 -16.16 -3.79 19.94
N HIS A 138 -15.60 -2.70 20.41
CA HIS A 138 -16.31 -1.57 21.03
C HIS A 138 -16.51 -0.43 20.03
N TYR A 139 -17.02 -0.73 18.82
CA TYR A 139 -17.37 0.34 17.89
C TYR A 139 -18.37 1.29 18.56
N HIS A 140 -17.99 2.55 18.64
CA HIS A 140 -18.83 3.64 19.10
C HIS A 140 -18.31 4.97 18.55
N SER A 141 -19.19 5.75 17.92
CA SER A 141 -18.82 7.04 17.39
C SER A 141 -19.23 8.14 18.34
N ASP A 142 -18.24 8.87 18.86
CA ASP A 142 -18.44 10.08 19.64
C ASP A 142 -18.62 11.33 18.74
N ALA A 143 -18.25 11.25 17.45
CA ALA A 143 -18.23 12.36 16.49
C ALA A 143 -19.21 12.21 15.31
N LYS A 144 -20.06 11.19 15.31
CA LYS A 144 -21.01 10.95 14.21
C LYS A 144 -21.93 12.17 13.96
N PRO A 145 -22.24 12.48 12.68
CA PRO A 145 -23.20 13.52 12.34
C PRO A 145 -24.57 13.28 12.95
N GLU A 146 -25.34 14.37 13.17
CA GLU A 146 -26.70 14.27 13.68
C GLU A 146 -27.59 13.38 12.80
N GLY A 147 -28.31 12.45 13.41
CA GLY A 147 -29.19 11.50 12.74
C GLY A 147 -28.50 10.23 12.23
N VAL A 148 -27.18 10.10 12.39
CA VAL A 148 -26.44 8.87 12.09
C VAL A 148 -26.50 7.92 13.28
N THR A 149 -26.81 6.63 13.01
CA THR A 149 -26.82 5.56 14.02
C THR A 149 -25.54 4.74 13.92
N ASP A 150 -25.00 4.28 15.06
CA ASP A 150 -23.83 3.42 15.10
C ASP A 150 -24.10 2.05 14.49
N PHE A 151 -23.03 1.37 14.07
CA PHE A 151 -23.13 -0.06 13.72
C PHE A 151 -23.56 -0.84 14.95
N GLY A 152 -24.58 -1.70 14.77
CA GLY A 152 -25.13 -2.55 15.83
C GLY A 152 -26.12 -1.89 16.77
N GLU A 153 -26.35 -0.57 16.68
CA GLU A 153 -27.27 0.17 17.56
C GLU A 153 -28.71 -0.36 17.49
N ASN A 154 -29.15 -0.78 16.29
CA ASN A 154 -30.50 -1.30 16.05
C ASN A 154 -30.53 -2.82 15.83
N ASP A 155 -29.45 -3.54 16.09
CA ASP A 155 -29.36 -4.98 15.86
C ASP A 155 -30.22 -5.78 16.83
N ASP A 156 -30.90 -6.81 16.32
CA ASP A 156 -31.48 -7.88 17.14
C ASP A 156 -30.41 -8.93 17.46
N SER A 157 -29.71 -8.75 18.56
CA SER A 157 -28.64 -9.65 19.00
C SER A 157 -29.09 -11.05 19.42
N SER A 158 -30.42 -11.31 19.49
CA SER A 158 -30.96 -12.66 19.75
C SER A 158 -30.88 -13.56 18.51
N GLN A 159 -30.64 -13.00 17.32
CA GLN A 159 -30.53 -13.71 16.05
C GLN A 159 -29.06 -13.87 15.64
N VAL A 160 -28.67 -15.10 15.30
CA VAL A 160 -27.33 -15.41 14.77
C VAL A 160 -27.07 -14.64 13.45
N PHE A 161 -28.10 -14.54 12.63
CA PHE A 161 -28.12 -13.76 11.40
C PHE A 161 -29.49 -13.09 11.21
N SER A 162 -29.46 -11.81 10.87
CA SER A 162 -30.59 -11.09 10.27
C SER A 162 -30.03 -10.19 9.17
N PRO A 163 -30.69 -10.05 8.01
CA PRO A 163 -30.24 -9.11 6.96
C PRO A 163 -30.29 -7.64 7.42
N ASP A 164 -31.03 -7.33 8.47
CA ASP A 164 -31.17 -5.98 9.04
C ASP A 164 -30.11 -5.68 10.12
N ASN A 165 -29.39 -6.70 10.60
CA ASN A 165 -28.30 -6.53 11.57
C ASN A 165 -27.00 -6.08 10.89
N ASN A 166 -26.22 -5.26 11.59
CA ASN A 166 -24.86 -4.89 11.14
C ASN A 166 -23.80 -5.93 11.51
N PHE A 167 -24.06 -6.81 12.50
CA PHE A 167 -23.13 -7.82 12.98
C PHE A 167 -23.72 -9.24 12.89
N TYR A 168 -22.82 -10.23 13.01
CA TYR A 168 -23.16 -11.66 13.19
C TYR A 168 -22.99 -12.01 14.67
N TYR A 169 -24.04 -12.56 15.29
CA TYR A 169 -24.04 -12.90 16.70
C TYR A 169 -23.88 -14.40 16.93
N ILE A 170 -23.17 -14.75 18.02
CA ILE A 170 -22.93 -16.12 18.46
C ILE A 170 -23.56 -16.23 19.84
N GLN A 171 -24.55 -17.11 20.03
CA GLN A 171 -25.39 -17.16 21.23
C GLN A 171 -24.65 -17.78 22.46
N GLU A 172 -23.37 -17.39 22.63
CA GLU A 172 -22.47 -17.75 23.72
C GLU A 172 -21.72 -16.49 24.18
N PRO A 173 -21.18 -16.45 25.41
CA PRO A 173 -20.28 -15.39 25.84
C PRO A 173 -18.97 -15.40 25.04
N PHE A 174 -18.40 -14.23 24.74
CA PHE A 174 -17.08 -14.12 24.16
C PHE A 174 -16.02 -14.63 25.13
N ALA A 175 -15.30 -15.67 24.73
CA ALA A 175 -14.31 -16.35 25.55
C ALA A 175 -13.11 -16.79 24.70
N PRO A 176 -12.34 -15.82 24.14
CA PRO A 176 -11.17 -16.10 23.31
C PRO A 176 -10.06 -16.79 24.11
N TYR A 177 -9.09 -17.37 23.40
CA TYR A 177 -7.89 -17.96 24.02
C TYR A 177 -6.81 -16.89 24.31
N ILE A 178 -7.23 -15.75 24.89
CA ILE A 178 -6.37 -14.67 25.38
C ILE A 178 -6.82 -14.26 26.79
N ASP A 179 -6.00 -13.49 27.50
CA ASP A 179 -6.38 -12.91 28.79
C ASP A 179 -7.38 -11.77 28.58
N LEU A 180 -8.55 -11.88 29.18
CA LEU A 180 -9.60 -10.84 29.16
C LEU A 180 -9.64 -9.99 30.46
N GLY A 181 -8.67 -10.17 31.36
CA GLY A 181 -8.65 -9.50 32.66
C GLY A 181 -9.57 -10.10 33.73
N GLU A 182 -9.56 -9.49 34.90
CA GLU A 182 -10.33 -9.91 36.06
C GLU A 182 -11.06 -8.72 36.69
N GLY A 183 -12.13 -9.04 37.46
CA GLY A 183 -12.89 -8.02 38.21
C GLY A 183 -13.47 -6.92 37.28
N ASP A 184 -13.33 -5.68 37.70
CA ASP A 184 -13.88 -4.51 36.98
C ASP A 184 -13.13 -4.19 35.68
N ASP A 185 -11.92 -4.72 35.51
CA ASP A 185 -11.09 -4.53 34.30
C ASP A 185 -11.40 -5.56 33.21
N ARG A 186 -12.18 -6.59 33.55
CA ARG A 186 -12.49 -7.69 32.63
C ARG A 186 -13.33 -7.25 31.46
N TYR A 187 -12.87 -7.55 30.21
CA TYR A 187 -13.72 -7.45 29.04
C TYR A 187 -14.84 -8.50 29.06
N SER A 188 -16.06 -8.07 28.77
CA SER A 188 -17.24 -8.94 28.68
C SER A 188 -18.10 -8.58 27.49
N GLU A 189 -18.46 -9.57 26.68
CA GLU A 189 -19.35 -9.43 25.52
C GLU A 189 -20.32 -10.62 25.48
N GLN A 190 -21.62 -10.32 25.47
CA GLN A 190 -22.71 -11.32 25.48
C GLN A 190 -23.90 -10.78 24.67
N PRO A 191 -24.37 -11.44 23.60
CA PRO A 191 -23.69 -12.56 22.92
C PRO A 191 -22.38 -12.13 22.24
N ALA A 192 -21.50 -13.09 21.98
CA ALA A 192 -20.29 -12.84 21.22
C ALA A 192 -20.62 -12.43 19.77
N LYS A 193 -19.71 -11.69 19.14
CA LYS A 193 -19.78 -11.35 17.71
C LYS A 193 -18.68 -12.06 16.94
N ALA A 194 -18.93 -12.44 15.68
CA ALA A 194 -17.92 -13.03 14.80
C ALA A 194 -16.74 -12.06 14.60
N THR A 195 -15.51 -12.57 14.52
CA THR A 195 -14.31 -11.74 14.29
C THR A 195 -14.16 -11.34 12.82
N GLY A 196 -13.40 -10.29 12.55
CA GLY A 196 -13.20 -9.73 11.20
C GLY A 196 -12.60 -10.70 10.20
N ASN A 197 -11.86 -11.71 10.63
CA ASN A 197 -11.28 -12.75 9.77
C ASN A 197 -12.20 -13.96 9.54
N ASP A 198 -13.52 -13.76 9.60
CA ASP A 198 -14.54 -14.80 9.38
C ASP A 198 -14.49 -15.96 10.41
N CYS A 199 -14.00 -15.70 11.63
CA CYS A 199 -14.10 -16.66 12.73
C CYS A 199 -15.47 -16.53 13.40
N PHE A 200 -16.40 -17.45 13.06
CA PHE A 200 -17.76 -17.54 13.62
C PHE A 200 -17.77 -18.41 14.91
N SER A 201 -16.84 -18.13 15.82
CA SER A 201 -16.70 -18.81 17.11
C SER A 201 -16.61 -17.80 18.24
N ALA A 202 -17.23 -18.13 19.40
CA ALA A 202 -17.04 -17.35 20.61
C ALA A 202 -15.63 -17.50 21.22
N HIS A 203 -14.81 -18.42 20.68
CA HIS A 203 -13.47 -18.77 21.18
C HIS A 203 -12.36 -18.54 20.14
N PRO A 204 -12.20 -17.31 19.59
CA PRO A 204 -11.08 -17.03 18.70
C PRO A 204 -9.75 -17.18 19.44
N ASN A 205 -8.66 -17.50 18.70
CA ASN A 205 -7.31 -17.59 19.26
C ASN A 205 -6.54 -16.26 19.07
N CYS A 206 -5.33 -16.19 19.59
CA CYS A 206 -4.50 -14.99 19.53
C CYS A 206 -4.08 -14.59 18.10
N ASN A 207 -4.15 -15.51 17.13
CA ASN A 207 -3.86 -15.25 15.71
C ASN A 207 -5.12 -14.83 14.93
N ASP A 208 -6.31 -15.00 15.50
CA ASP A 208 -7.52 -14.43 14.95
C ASP A 208 -7.55 -12.92 15.19
N TRP A 209 -8.40 -12.20 14.44
CA TRP A 209 -8.55 -10.76 14.63
C TRP A 209 -9.52 -10.47 15.79
N TYR A 210 -9.16 -11.00 16.98
CA TYR A 210 -10.02 -10.98 18.17
C TYR A 210 -10.44 -9.57 18.62
N GLU A 211 -9.67 -8.54 18.24
CA GLU A 211 -9.94 -7.12 18.50
C GLU A 211 -11.01 -6.53 17.61
N THR A 212 -11.45 -7.27 16.57
CA THR A 212 -12.41 -6.80 15.57
C THR A 212 -13.68 -7.61 15.53
N VAL A 213 -14.73 -7.05 14.96
CA VAL A 213 -16.00 -7.73 14.66
C VAL A 213 -16.36 -7.60 13.20
N LYS A 214 -16.85 -8.70 12.60
CA LYS A 214 -17.25 -8.79 11.19
C LYS A 214 -18.52 -7.99 10.95
N LEU A 215 -18.51 -7.16 9.90
CA LEU A 215 -19.69 -6.46 9.42
C LEU A 215 -20.55 -7.36 8.51
N ASN A 216 -21.85 -7.25 8.67
CA ASN A 216 -22.84 -8.01 7.93
C ASN A 216 -23.32 -7.25 6.69
N TYR A 217 -22.97 -7.74 5.53
CA TYR A 217 -23.39 -7.21 4.23
C TYR A 217 -24.62 -7.91 3.65
N GLY A 218 -25.40 -8.62 4.46
CA GLY A 218 -26.59 -9.38 4.02
C GLY A 218 -26.27 -10.78 3.51
N ILE A 219 -25.14 -11.37 3.92
CA ILE A 219 -24.75 -12.75 3.57
C ILE A 219 -24.98 -13.65 4.78
N ASN A 220 -25.82 -14.68 4.63
CA ASN A 220 -25.92 -15.75 5.63
C ASN A 220 -24.92 -16.87 5.29
N TYR A 221 -23.80 -16.89 6.00
CA TYR A 221 -22.73 -17.88 5.79
C TYR A 221 -23.12 -19.32 6.19
N ALA A 222 -24.13 -19.48 7.06
CA ALA A 222 -24.56 -20.80 7.50
C ALA A 222 -25.30 -21.61 6.41
N ASN A 223 -26.03 -20.93 5.53
CA ASN A 223 -26.80 -21.54 4.44
C ASN A 223 -26.46 -21.01 3.05
N HIS A 224 -25.45 -20.13 2.94
CA HIS A 224 -24.98 -19.52 1.70
C HIS A 224 -26.08 -18.77 0.92
N THR A 225 -26.90 -17.98 1.63
CA THR A 225 -27.93 -17.13 1.00
C THR A 225 -27.54 -15.66 1.07
N TRP A 226 -27.99 -14.89 0.06
CA TRP A 226 -27.71 -13.45 -0.08
C TRP A 226 -29.01 -12.65 0.03
N HIS A 227 -28.98 -11.58 0.80
CA HIS A 227 -30.12 -10.74 1.14
C HIS A 227 -29.77 -9.26 0.81
N PHE A 228 -29.76 -8.92 -0.48
CA PHE A 228 -29.36 -7.59 -0.97
C PHE A 228 -30.54 -6.72 -1.41
N SER A 229 -31.78 -7.20 -1.20
CA SER A 229 -33.01 -6.46 -1.48
C SER A 229 -34.02 -6.72 -0.36
N PRO A 230 -34.38 -5.70 0.44
CA PRO A 230 -33.86 -4.31 0.35
C PRO A 230 -32.36 -4.23 0.57
N ILE A 231 -31.75 -3.08 0.20
CA ILE A 231 -30.32 -2.82 0.42
C ILE A 231 -30.03 -2.86 1.93
N PRO A 232 -29.05 -3.65 2.39
CA PRO A 232 -28.67 -3.73 3.81
C PRO A 232 -28.28 -2.36 4.39
N ASP A 233 -28.59 -2.14 5.65
CA ASP A 233 -28.25 -0.91 6.37
C ASP A 233 -26.73 -0.65 6.39
N THR A 234 -25.92 -1.69 6.53
CA THR A 234 -24.45 -1.62 6.46
C THR A 234 -23.97 -0.96 5.15
N TRP A 235 -24.62 -1.23 4.01
CA TRP A 235 -24.23 -0.62 2.73
C TRP A 235 -24.45 0.89 2.73
N GLN A 236 -25.58 1.34 3.27
CA GLN A 236 -25.94 2.75 3.33
C GLN A 236 -25.01 3.51 4.28
N LYS A 237 -24.70 2.93 5.44
CA LYS A 237 -23.74 3.49 6.40
C LYS A 237 -22.35 3.64 5.77
N MET A 238 -21.88 2.61 5.06
CA MET A 238 -20.57 2.64 4.39
C MET A 238 -20.50 3.68 3.26
N LEU A 239 -21.56 3.84 2.48
CA LEU A 239 -21.64 4.90 1.48
C LEU A 239 -21.55 6.30 2.15
N HIS A 240 -22.30 6.51 3.23
CA HIS A 240 -22.27 7.76 3.97
C HIS A 240 -20.88 8.09 4.55
N ILE A 241 -20.16 7.07 5.06
CA ILE A 241 -18.78 7.23 5.54
C ILE A 241 -17.86 7.70 4.41
N ILE A 242 -17.94 7.08 3.23
CA ILE A 242 -17.13 7.50 2.07
C ILE A 242 -17.44 8.95 1.67
N GLU A 243 -18.72 9.30 1.57
CA GLU A 243 -19.14 10.68 1.23
C GLU A 243 -18.65 11.70 2.27
N TYR A 244 -18.73 11.36 3.57
CA TYR A 244 -18.20 12.18 4.65
C TYR A 244 -16.71 12.49 4.48
N TRP A 245 -15.87 11.49 4.19
CA TRP A 245 -14.41 11.71 4.03
C TRP A 245 -14.07 12.46 2.73
N ILE A 246 -14.84 12.29 1.67
CA ILE A 246 -14.71 13.11 0.45
C ILE A 246 -14.99 14.59 0.78
N GLU A 247 -15.98 14.89 1.60
CA GLU A 247 -16.26 16.24 2.08
C GLU A 247 -15.12 16.82 2.93
N GLN A 248 -14.33 15.97 3.60
CA GLN A 248 -13.11 16.40 4.29
C GLN A 248 -11.92 16.65 3.34
N GLY A 249 -12.08 16.44 2.03
CA GLY A 249 -11.09 16.70 0.99
C GLY A 249 -10.23 15.50 0.60
N VAL A 250 -10.61 14.29 0.98
CA VAL A 250 -9.92 13.05 0.58
C VAL A 250 -10.13 12.78 -0.91
N ASP A 251 -9.06 12.46 -1.65
CA ASP A 251 -9.07 12.21 -3.10
C ASP A 251 -9.18 10.73 -3.45
N GLY A 252 -9.02 9.84 -2.47
CA GLY A 252 -9.09 8.39 -2.74
C GLY A 252 -9.01 7.53 -1.50
N PHE A 253 -9.36 6.26 -1.71
CA PHE A 253 -9.45 5.27 -0.64
C PHE A 253 -8.65 4.01 -1.00
N ARG A 254 -7.83 3.54 -0.05
CA ARG A 254 -7.34 2.16 -0.05
C ARG A 254 -8.34 1.34 0.75
N CYS A 255 -9.01 0.42 0.06
CA CYS A 255 -10.06 -0.41 0.64
C CYS A 255 -9.44 -1.69 1.20
N ASP A 256 -9.40 -1.75 2.53
CA ASP A 256 -8.87 -2.87 3.30
C ASP A 256 -9.67 -4.15 3.05
N MET A 257 -8.97 -5.27 2.80
CA MET A 257 -9.56 -6.59 2.62
C MET A 257 -10.81 -6.58 1.74
N ALA A 258 -10.77 -5.83 0.63
CA ALA A 258 -11.92 -5.56 -0.23
C ALA A 258 -12.61 -6.84 -0.76
N PHE A 259 -11.85 -7.93 -0.92
CA PHE A 259 -12.37 -9.23 -1.39
C PHE A 259 -13.19 -10.00 -0.31
N MET A 260 -13.10 -9.61 0.95
CA MET A 260 -13.95 -10.15 2.05
C MET A 260 -15.32 -9.47 2.10
N VAL A 261 -15.53 -8.45 1.30
CA VAL A 261 -16.80 -7.71 1.14
C VAL A 261 -17.40 -8.09 -0.23
N PRO A 262 -18.72 -8.38 -0.33
CA PRO A 262 -19.30 -8.86 -1.58
C PRO A 262 -19.14 -7.84 -2.72
N VAL A 263 -18.76 -8.33 -3.89
CA VAL A 263 -18.55 -7.48 -5.08
C VAL A 263 -19.81 -6.67 -5.44
N GLN A 264 -20.99 -7.16 -5.09
CA GLN A 264 -22.27 -6.48 -5.29
C GLN A 264 -22.38 -5.18 -4.50
N PHE A 265 -21.78 -5.11 -3.30
CA PHE A 265 -21.69 -3.84 -2.56
C PHE A 265 -20.86 -2.82 -3.33
N TRP A 266 -19.69 -3.19 -3.83
CA TRP A 266 -18.81 -2.32 -4.61
C TRP A 266 -19.48 -1.85 -5.90
N ASN A 267 -20.17 -2.78 -6.59
CA ASN A 267 -20.98 -2.48 -7.78
C ASN A 267 -22.08 -1.44 -7.49
N TRP A 268 -22.68 -1.51 -6.32
CA TRP A 268 -23.73 -0.57 -5.90
C TRP A 268 -23.15 0.77 -5.43
N MET A 269 -22.04 0.76 -4.69
CA MET A 269 -21.52 1.96 -4.00
C MET A 269 -20.63 2.81 -4.91
N ILE A 270 -19.61 2.23 -5.57
CA ILE A 270 -18.60 3.00 -6.32
C ILE A 270 -19.22 3.86 -7.44
N PRO A 271 -20.16 3.36 -8.27
CA PRO A 271 -20.80 4.19 -9.30
C PRO A 271 -21.54 5.42 -8.74
N GLN A 272 -22.19 5.29 -7.60
CA GLN A 272 -22.90 6.41 -6.95
C GLN A 272 -21.91 7.51 -6.50
N VAL A 273 -20.77 7.10 -5.93
CA VAL A 273 -19.71 8.04 -5.56
C VAL A 273 -19.12 8.70 -6.81
N LYS A 274 -18.81 7.90 -7.85
CA LYS A 274 -18.21 8.40 -9.10
C LYS A 274 -19.13 9.33 -9.90
N GLU A 275 -20.43 9.18 -9.78
CA GLU A 275 -21.39 10.11 -10.40
C GLU A 275 -21.24 11.54 -9.84
N LYS A 276 -20.99 11.67 -8.54
CA LYS A 276 -20.80 12.96 -7.85
C LYS A 276 -19.34 13.43 -7.85
N HIS A 277 -18.41 12.48 -7.75
CA HIS A 277 -16.97 12.70 -7.53
C HIS A 277 -16.15 11.81 -8.48
N PRO A 278 -16.11 12.09 -9.79
CA PRO A 278 -15.49 11.21 -10.80
C PRO A 278 -13.99 11.02 -10.63
N ASP A 279 -13.30 11.97 -9.97
CA ASP A 279 -11.85 11.96 -9.77
C ASP A 279 -11.38 11.20 -8.52
N VAL A 280 -12.30 10.79 -7.63
CA VAL A 280 -11.98 10.00 -6.44
C VAL A 280 -11.54 8.60 -6.86
N ILE A 281 -10.40 8.13 -6.38
CA ILE A 281 -9.88 6.81 -6.74
C ILE A 281 -10.14 5.77 -5.65
N PHE A 282 -10.43 4.52 -6.08
CA PHE A 282 -10.61 3.36 -5.22
C PHE A 282 -9.54 2.32 -5.53
N ILE A 283 -8.75 1.95 -4.52
CA ILE A 283 -7.68 0.96 -4.60
C ILE A 283 -8.08 -0.22 -3.73
N ALA A 284 -8.26 -1.42 -4.31
CA ALA A 284 -8.63 -2.60 -3.55
C ALA A 284 -7.41 -3.43 -3.14
N GLU A 285 -7.39 -3.84 -1.89
CA GLU A 285 -6.56 -4.92 -1.42
C GLU A 285 -7.21 -6.26 -1.74
N ILE A 286 -6.57 -7.04 -2.64
CA ILE A 286 -7.06 -8.36 -3.10
C ILE A 286 -5.90 -9.33 -3.19
N TYR A 287 -6.05 -10.51 -2.60
CA TYR A 287 -5.03 -11.57 -2.54
C TYR A 287 -5.40 -12.82 -3.34
N ASP A 288 -6.19 -12.65 -4.43
CA ASP A 288 -6.53 -13.73 -5.37
C ASP A 288 -6.58 -13.19 -6.81
N CYS A 289 -5.63 -13.64 -7.66
CA CYS A 289 -5.58 -13.21 -9.07
C CYS A 289 -6.80 -13.64 -9.89
N HIS A 290 -7.51 -14.69 -9.47
CA HIS A 290 -8.69 -15.20 -10.23
C HIS A 290 -9.87 -14.22 -10.19
N ILE A 291 -9.94 -13.38 -9.15
CA ILE A 291 -11.02 -12.41 -8.98
C ILE A 291 -10.63 -10.98 -9.39
N TYR A 292 -9.37 -10.72 -9.82
CA TYR A 292 -8.93 -9.38 -10.22
C TYR A 292 -9.88 -8.71 -11.21
N ARG A 293 -10.26 -9.43 -12.30
CA ARG A 293 -11.16 -8.88 -13.31
C ARG A 293 -12.55 -8.60 -12.78
N GLN A 294 -13.05 -9.43 -11.88
CA GLN A 294 -14.35 -9.24 -11.25
C GLN A 294 -14.38 -7.93 -10.45
N TYR A 295 -13.39 -7.69 -9.60
CA TYR A 295 -13.36 -6.46 -8.80
C TYR A 295 -13.06 -5.21 -9.62
N LEU A 296 -12.30 -5.33 -10.72
CA LEU A 296 -12.07 -4.20 -11.63
C LEU A 296 -13.31 -3.83 -12.45
N PHE A 297 -14.05 -4.82 -12.94
CA PHE A 297 -15.15 -4.57 -13.90
C PHE A 297 -16.52 -4.57 -13.23
N ASP A 298 -16.83 -5.57 -12.40
CA ASP A 298 -18.08 -5.61 -11.66
C ASP A 298 -18.01 -4.75 -10.39
N GLY A 299 -16.88 -4.74 -9.70
CA GLY A 299 -16.63 -3.95 -8.49
C GLY A 299 -16.32 -2.48 -8.75
N HIS A 300 -15.97 -2.09 -9.99
CA HIS A 300 -15.65 -0.73 -10.43
C HIS A 300 -14.41 -0.08 -9.77
N PHE A 301 -13.52 -0.86 -9.14
CA PHE A 301 -12.28 -0.34 -8.60
C PHE A 301 -11.39 0.27 -9.69
N ASP A 302 -10.70 1.37 -9.38
CA ASP A 302 -9.72 1.97 -10.29
C ASP A 302 -8.45 1.15 -10.35
N TYR A 303 -7.97 0.67 -9.18
CA TYR A 303 -6.73 -0.09 -9.05
C TYR A 303 -6.86 -1.23 -8.05
N LEU A 304 -6.06 -2.29 -8.25
CA LEU A 304 -5.92 -3.41 -7.32
C LEU A 304 -4.44 -3.61 -6.95
N TYR A 305 -4.17 -4.15 -5.76
CA TYR A 305 -2.84 -4.64 -5.40
C TYR A 305 -2.41 -5.80 -6.29
N ASP A 306 -1.19 -5.75 -6.82
CA ASP A 306 -0.54 -6.91 -7.47
C ASP A 306 0.39 -7.63 -6.48
N LYS A 307 -0.20 -8.11 -5.35
CA LYS A 307 0.54 -8.75 -4.25
C LYS A 307 0.90 -10.19 -4.59
N VAL A 308 -0.10 -11.02 -4.86
CA VAL A 308 0.08 -12.49 -5.01
C VAL A 308 0.60 -12.91 -6.39
N ASN A 309 0.81 -11.97 -7.31
CA ASN A 309 1.36 -12.22 -8.63
C ASN A 309 2.77 -11.60 -8.76
N LEU A 310 2.87 -10.28 -9.05
CA LEU A 310 4.18 -9.65 -9.30
C LEU A 310 5.00 -9.48 -8.02
N TYR A 311 4.41 -8.99 -6.92
CA TYR A 311 5.15 -8.76 -5.67
C TYR A 311 5.79 -10.05 -5.16
N ASP A 312 5.02 -11.14 -4.97
CA ASP A 312 5.54 -12.40 -4.43
C ASP A 312 6.62 -13.00 -5.34
N THR A 313 6.43 -12.90 -6.66
CA THR A 313 7.42 -13.35 -7.64
C THR A 313 8.72 -12.55 -7.53
N VAL A 314 8.64 -11.22 -7.54
CA VAL A 314 9.82 -10.33 -7.48
C VAL A 314 10.54 -10.47 -6.14
N ARG A 315 9.80 -10.61 -5.03
CA ARG A 315 10.37 -10.94 -3.72
C ARG A 315 11.16 -12.24 -3.77
N GLY A 316 10.56 -13.30 -4.35
CA GLY A 316 11.21 -14.59 -4.52
C GLY A 316 12.48 -14.52 -5.36
N ILE A 317 12.50 -13.72 -6.44
CA ILE A 317 13.69 -13.51 -7.27
C ILE A 317 14.76 -12.76 -6.48
N THR A 318 14.41 -11.70 -5.77
CA THR A 318 15.33 -10.89 -4.96
C THR A 318 15.98 -11.72 -3.85
N CYS A 319 15.20 -12.59 -3.20
CA CYS A 319 15.70 -13.53 -2.18
C CYS A 319 16.46 -14.74 -2.76
N GLY A 320 16.46 -14.95 -4.08
CA GLY A 320 17.23 -16.00 -4.75
C GLY A 320 16.55 -17.36 -4.87
N PHE A 321 15.27 -17.49 -4.51
CA PHE A 321 14.54 -18.78 -4.59
C PHE A 321 13.48 -18.84 -5.70
N ALA A 322 13.35 -17.78 -6.53
CA ALA A 322 12.53 -17.77 -7.73
C ALA A 322 13.33 -17.32 -8.95
N SER A 323 12.86 -17.68 -10.15
CA SER A 323 13.48 -17.32 -11.43
C SER A 323 12.88 -16.03 -11.99
N ALA A 324 13.74 -15.14 -12.54
CA ALA A 324 13.28 -13.94 -13.25
C ALA A 324 12.44 -14.26 -14.49
N ALA A 325 12.54 -15.45 -15.06
CA ALA A 325 11.67 -15.90 -16.15
C ALA A 325 10.17 -15.91 -15.79
N LEU A 326 9.84 -16.01 -14.49
CA LEU A 326 8.45 -15.97 -14.02
C LEU A 326 7.78 -14.59 -14.21
N ILE A 327 8.55 -13.52 -14.42
CA ILE A 327 8.02 -12.17 -14.67
C ILE A 327 7.15 -12.16 -15.95
N THR A 328 7.54 -12.89 -16.99
CA THR A 328 6.71 -13.08 -18.19
C THR A 328 5.33 -13.68 -17.85
N HIS A 329 5.30 -14.66 -16.95
CA HIS A 329 4.02 -15.25 -16.49
C HIS A 329 3.17 -14.22 -15.74
N CYS A 330 3.79 -13.45 -14.83
CA CYS A 330 3.08 -12.38 -14.10
C CYS A 330 2.44 -11.36 -15.05
N TRP A 331 3.15 -10.99 -16.12
CA TRP A 331 2.61 -10.11 -17.15
C TRP A 331 1.38 -10.72 -17.85
N HIS A 332 1.42 -12.00 -18.21
CA HIS A 332 0.29 -12.70 -18.85
C HIS A 332 -0.94 -12.80 -17.92
N VAL A 333 -0.75 -13.02 -16.63
CA VAL A 333 -1.86 -13.04 -15.65
C VAL A 333 -2.63 -11.71 -15.66
N THR A 334 -1.91 -10.61 -15.80
CA THR A 334 -2.48 -9.25 -15.78
C THR A 334 -2.66 -8.65 -17.18
N GLU A 335 -2.58 -9.45 -18.24
CA GLU A 335 -2.78 -8.98 -19.62
C GLU A 335 -4.14 -8.27 -19.78
N GLY A 336 -4.11 -7.07 -20.37
CA GLY A 336 -5.29 -6.21 -20.54
C GLY A 336 -5.69 -5.41 -19.29
N ILE A 337 -5.17 -5.75 -18.10
CA ILE A 337 -5.47 -5.05 -16.84
C ILE A 337 -4.22 -4.53 -16.11
N SER A 338 -3.02 -4.77 -16.61
CA SER A 338 -1.75 -4.38 -15.97
C SER A 338 -1.66 -2.88 -15.64
N HIS A 339 -2.33 -2.02 -16.43
CA HIS A 339 -2.43 -0.58 -16.18
C HIS A 339 -3.29 -0.21 -14.96
N ARG A 340 -4.05 -1.17 -14.42
CA ARG A 340 -4.89 -1.03 -13.23
C ARG A 340 -4.32 -1.78 -12.01
N MET A 341 -3.10 -2.34 -12.12
CA MET A 341 -2.44 -3.04 -11.04
C MET A 341 -1.46 -2.12 -10.31
N LEU A 342 -1.65 -1.96 -9.00
CA LEU A 342 -0.74 -1.23 -8.13
C LEU A 342 0.44 -2.14 -7.76
N ASN A 343 1.63 -1.78 -8.21
CA ASN A 343 2.86 -2.47 -7.89
C ASN A 343 3.56 -1.83 -6.67
N PHE A 344 4.17 -2.63 -5.83
CA PHE A 344 4.90 -2.19 -4.65
C PHE A 344 5.93 -3.24 -4.22
N LEU A 345 6.83 -2.91 -3.30
CA LEU A 345 7.83 -3.82 -2.71
C LEU A 345 7.76 -3.86 -1.19
N GLU A 346 7.23 -2.84 -0.57
CA GLU A 346 6.96 -2.74 0.87
C GLU A 346 5.61 -2.08 1.11
N ASN A 347 4.95 -2.49 2.16
CA ASN A 347 3.84 -1.79 2.79
C ASN A 347 3.87 -2.07 4.31
N HIS A 348 2.82 -1.72 5.03
CA HIS A 348 2.72 -1.91 6.47
C HIS A 348 2.53 -3.39 6.90
N ASP A 349 2.16 -4.30 5.97
CA ASP A 349 1.96 -5.73 6.22
C ASP A 349 3.14 -6.61 5.80
N GLU A 350 4.03 -6.09 4.95
CA GLU A 350 5.12 -6.87 4.38
C GLU A 350 6.47 -6.54 5.05
N GLN A 351 7.40 -7.52 5.03
CA GLN A 351 8.74 -7.29 5.53
C GLN A 351 9.48 -6.22 4.73
N ARG A 352 10.30 -5.44 5.40
CA ARG A 352 11.21 -4.47 4.78
C ARG A 352 12.25 -5.20 3.92
N ILE A 353 12.59 -4.66 2.76
CA ILE A 353 13.61 -5.24 1.85
C ILE A 353 14.93 -5.42 2.57
N ALA A 354 15.33 -4.45 3.39
CA ALA A 354 16.58 -4.49 4.14
C ALA A 354 16.56 -5.43 5.36
N SER A 355 15.40 -6.01 5.72
CA SER A 355 15.30 -6.97 6.83
C SER A 355 15.96 -8.31 6.49
N PRO A 356 16.47 -9.05 7.51
CA PRO A 356 16.95 -10.41 7.31
C PRO A 356 15.91 -11.39 6.77
N GLN A 357 14.63 -11.08 6.95
CA GLN A 357 13.48 -11.88 6.50
C GLN A 357 13.14 -11.67 5.02
N PHE A 358 13.75 -10.66 4.37
CA PHE A 358 13.59 -10.42 2.94
C PHE A 358 14.99 -10.54 2.26
N ALA A 359 15.65 -9.43 1.90
CA ALA A 359 16.91 -9.45 1.16
C ALA A 359 18.16 -9.18 2.03
N GLY A 360 17.98 -8.71 3.28
CA GLY A 360 19.06 -8.37 4.20
C GLY A 360 19.85 -7.10 3.84
N ASP A 361 19.64 -6.57 2.63
CA ASP A 361 20.30 -5.38 2.11
C ASP A 361 19.33 -4.63 1.19
N ALA A 362 19.10 -3.33 1.47
CA ALA A 362 18.19 -2.48 0.70
C ALA A 362 18.62 -2.30 -0.76
N PHE A 363 19.93 -2.32 -1.05
CA PHE A 363 20.45 -2.16 -2.42
C PHE A 363 20.14 -3.38 -3.30
N LYS A 364 19.98 -4.57 -2.73
CA LYS A 364 19.50 -5.76 -3.46
C LYS A 364 18.06 -5.57 -3.99
N GLY A 365 17.31 -4.63 -3.47
CA GLY A 365 15.98 -4.26 -3.96
C GLY A 365 15.97 -3.35 -5.18
N ILE A 366 17.11 -2.81 -5.63
CA ILE A 366 17.16 -1.86 -6.76
C ILE A 366 16.61 -2.46 -8.07
N PRO A 367 17.00 -3.66 -8.53
CA PRO A 367 16.42 -4.24 -9.73
C PRO A 367 14.91 -4.44 -9.61
N ALA A 368 14.44 -4.86 -8.43
CA ALA A 368 13.01 -5.00 -8.12
C ALA A 368 12.27 -3.66 -8.21
N LEU A 369 12.83 -2.58 -7.63
CA LEU A 369 12.30 -1.22 -7.72
C LEU A 369 12.14 -0.78 -9.18
N ILE A 370 13.21 -0.90 -9.98
CA ILE A 370 13.23 -0.46 -11.37
C ILE A 370 12.20 -1.24 -12.19
N LEU A 371 12.19 -2.57 -12.06
CA LEU A 371 11.24 -3.43 -12.74
C LEU A 371 9.79 -3.07 -12.36
N SER A 372 9.46 -3.12 -11.07
CA SER A 372 8.08 -2.92 -10.60
C SER A 372 7.53 -1.53 -10.91
N ALA A 373 8.39 -0.50 -10.88
CA ALA A 373 8.01 0.86 -11.20
C ALA A 373 7.82 1.12 -12.70
N THR A 374 8.46 0.32 -13.59
CA THR A 374 8.52 0.64 -15.03
C THR A 374 7.87 -0.40 -15.95
N ILE A 375 7.53 -1.59 -15.44
CA ILE A 375 6.96 -2.67 -16.26
C ILE A 375 5.56 -2.34 -16.82
N SER A 376 4.76 -1.56 -16.11
CA SER A 376 3.40 -1.17 -16.53
C SER A 376 3.15 0.32 -16.36
N THR A 377 2.02 0.80 -16.89
CA THR A 377 1.53 2.17 -16.68
C THR A 377 0.72 2.30 -15.38
N GLY A 378 0.41 1.19 -14.70
CA GLY A 378 -0.30 1.15 -13.42
C GLY A 378 0.44 1.88 -12.29
N PRO A 379 -0.23 2.17 -11.17
CA PRO A 379 0.38 2.86 -10.04
C PRO A 379 1.60 2.13 -9.49
N TYR A 380 2.50 2.89 -8.86
CA TYR A 380 3.59 2.35 -8.07
C TYR A 380 3.61 2.98 -6.68
N MET A 381 3.80 2.16 -5.65
CA MET A 381 3.79 2.62 -4.26
C MET A 381 5.11 2.30 -3.56
N ILE A 382 5.55 3.21 -2.69
CA ILE A 382 6.61 2.97 -1.71
C ILE A 382 6.10 3.25 -0.30
N TYR A 383 6.61 2.50 0.68
CA TYR A 383 6.33 2.71 2.09
C TYR A 383 7.41 3.57 2.75
N ALA A 384 7.02 4.53 3.59
CA ALA A 384 7.93 5.46 4.26
C ALA A 384 9.09 4.72 4.95
N GLY A 385 10.32 5.13 4.65
CA GLY A 385 11.54 4.46 5.09
C GLY A 385 12.12 3.46 4.08
N GLN A 386 11.34 2.96 3.11
CA GLN A 386 11.83 2.07 2.06
C GLN A 386 12.97 2.73 1.27
N GLU A 387 12.82 4.00 0.93
CA GLU A 387 13.81 4.81 0.23
C GLU A 387 15.05 5.16 1.08
N LEU A 388 15.01 4.81 2.36
CA LEU A 388 16.12 4.99 3.32
C LEU A 388 16.72 3.64 3.73
N GLY A 389 16.17 2.52 3.29
CA GLY A 389 16.63 1.19 3.63
C GLY A 389 16.31 0.80 5.08
N GLU A 390 15.10 1.14 5.55
CA GLU A 390 14.63 0.71 6.87
C GLU A 390 14.65 -0.81 7.00
N LYS A 391 15.11 -1.30 8.14
CA LYS A 391 15.32 -2.73 8.38
C LYS A 391 14.22 -3.39 9.21
N ALA A 392 13.49 -2.61 10.02
CA ALA A 392 12.54 -3.13 11.00
C ALA A 392 13.17 -4.29 11.83
N ALA A 393 14.35 -4.03 12.37
CA ALA A 393 15.14 -5.01 13.12
C ALA A 393 15.07 -4.76 14.64
N ASP A 394 14.19 -3.91 15.09
CA ASP A 394 14.00 -3.53 16.48
C ASP A 394 13.00 -4.45 17.17
N ALA A 395 13.14 -4.64 18.49
CA ALA A 395 12.17 -5.34 19.33
C ALA A 395 11.08 -4.35 19.77
N GLU A 396 10.08 -4.14 18.91
CA GLU A 396 9.10 -3.06 19.06
C GLU A 396 8.04 -3.38 20.13
N GLY A 397 7.58 -4.61 20.20
CA GLY A 397 6.56 -5.02 21.17
C GLY A 397 5.68 -6.14 20.68
N PHE A 398 4.43 -5.85 20.30
CA PHE A 398 3.41 -6.84 19.98
C PHE A 398 3.82 -7.78 18.84
N SER A 399 4.38 -7.26 17.75
CA SER A 399 4.78 -8.06 16.58
C SER A 399 6.14 -8.75 16.72
N GLY A 400 6.98 -8.35 17.68
CA GLY A 400 8.35 -8.86 17.79
C GLY A 400 9.26 -8.39 16.63
N MET A 401 10.33 -9.16 16.38
CA MET A 401 11.31 -8.89 15.31
C MET A 401 11.05 -9.78 14.09
N ASP A 402 10.05 -9.51 13.31
CA ASP A 402 9.66 -10.30 12.14
C ASP A 402 10.03 -9.64 10.80
N GLY A 403 10.74 -8.51 10.84
CA GLY A 403 11.15 -7.74 9.67
C GLY A 403 10.09 -6.77 9.14
N ARG A 404 8.98 -6.61 9.88
CA ARG A 404 7.93 -5.60 9.64
C ARG A 404 8.09 -4.44 10.59
N THR A 405 7.79 -3.23 10.13
CA THR A 405 7.61 -2.11 11.04
C THR A 405 6.27 -2.24 11.74
N THR A 406 6.24 -2.13 13.07
CA THR A 406 5.00 -2.30 13.84
C THR A 406 3.92 -1.31 13.43
N ILE A 407 2.68 -1.80 13.42
CA ILE A 407 1.46 -0.98 13.30
C ILE A 407 0.63 -0.95 14.59
N PHE A 408 1.10 -1.65 15.63
CA PHE A 408 0.38 -1.87 16.90
C PHE A 408 0.99 -1.15 18.08
N ASP A 409 2.20 -0.64 17.93
CA ASP A 409 2.98 -0.08 19.04
C ASP A 409 3.32 1.40 18.79
N TYR A 410 3.54 2.14 19.87
CA TYR A 410 4.21 3.44 19.82
C TYR A 410 5.69 3.20 19.56
N TRP A 411 6.20 3.69 18.44
CA TRP A 411 7.58 3.46 18.04
C TRP A 411 8.17 4.64 17.25
N SER A 412 9.47 4.76 17.24
CA SER A 412 10.20 5.73 16.42
C SER A 412 11.13 4.98 15.47
N VAL A 413 10.83 5.03 14.18
CA VAL A 413 11.57 4.33 13.12
C VAL A 413 12.93 5.00 12.89
N PRO A 414 14.07 4.29 13.11
CA PRO A 414 15.39 4.93 13.15
C PRO A 414 15.79 5.68 11.88
N SER A 415 15.53 5.11 10.69
CA SER A 415 15.86 5.75 9.41
C SER A 415 15.01 6.99 9.15
N LEU A 416 13.70 6.92 9.45
CA LEU A 416 12.79 8.06 9.34
C LEU A 416 13.19 9.17 10.31
N ARG A 417 13.48 8.86 11.57
CA ARG A 417 13.93 9.83 12.57
C ARG A 417 15.19 10.58 12.11
N ARG A 418 16.17 9.85 11.53
CA ARG A 418 17.39 10.48 10.98
C ARG A 418 17.08 11.40 9.80
N TRP A 419 16.19 10.97 8.91
CA TRP A 419 15.79 11.76 7.74
C TRP A 419 14.96 12.99 8.16
N TYR A 420 13.92 12.78 8.97
CA TYR A 420 13.01 13.82 9.46
C TYR A 420 13.78 14.91 10.19
N ASN A 421 14.68 14.53 11.10
CA ASN A 421 15.60 15.44 11.82
C ASN A 421 14.90 16.68 12.37
N GLY A 422 13.78 16.48 13.10
CA GLY A 422 12.98 17.57 13.69
C GLY A 422 12.35 18.51 12.65
N GLY A 423 11.85 17.98 11.55
CA GLY A 423 11.19 18.72 10.47
C GLY A 423 12.14 19.24 9.37
N ALA A 424 13.46 19.16 9.56
CA ALA A 424 14.41 19.72 8.59
C ALA A 424 14.51 18.94 7.27
N CYS A 425 14.22 17.63 7.25
CA CYS A 425 14.22 16.73 6.09
C CYS A 425 15.42 16.91 5.14
N ASN A 426 16.60 17.16 5.68
CA ASN A 426 17.79 17.61 4.94
C ASN A 426 18.90 16.55 4.85
N GLY A 427 18.67 15.35 5.42
CA GLY A 427 19.60 14.23 5.44
C GLY A 427 20.88 14.47 6.25
N LYS A 428 20.99 15.53 7.09
CA LYS A 428 22.22 15.78 7.87
C LYS A 428 22.53 14.65 8.86
N LYS A 429 21.49 14.02 9.43
CA LYS A 429 21.64 12.88 10.35
C LYS A 429 21.60 11.52 9.63
N SER A 430 21.22 11.48 8.35
CA SER A 430 21.17 10.24 7.57
C SER A 430 22.55 9.72 7.23
N THR A 431 22.69 8.39 7.15
CA THR A 431 23.94 7.74 6.73
C THR A 431 24.25 8.03 5.25
N LYS A 432 25.43 7.62 4.79
CA LYS A 432 25.79 7.75 3.38
C LYS A 432 24.91 6.86 2.51
N GLU A 433 24.68 5.63 2.96
CA GLU A 433 23.88 4.61 2.29
C GLU A 433 22.41 5.07 2.16
N GLU A 434 21.80 5.60 3.24
CA GLU A 434 20.44 6.15 3.20
C GLU A 434 20.30 7.26 2.15
N LYS A 435 21.27 8.19 2.10
CA LYS A 435 21.28 9.27 1.10
C LYS A 435 21.44 8.78 -0.32
N GLU A 436 22.29 7.77 -0.52
CA GLU A 436 22.53 7.18 -1.83
C GLU A 436 21.29 6.43 -2.33
N LEU A 437 20.71 5.57 -1.49
CA LEU A 437 19.49 4.84 -1.82
C LEU A 437 18.34 5.79 -2.15
N ARG A 438 18.10 6.82 -1.31
CA ARG A 438 17.06 7.83 -1.56
C ARG A 438 17.24 8.57 -2.89
N LYS A 439 18.49 8.84 -3.31
CA LYS A 439 18.75 9.44 -4.63
C LYS A 439 18.35 8.50 -5.76
N ILE A 440 18.59 7.20 -5.61
CA ILE A 440 18.19 6.19 -6.61
C ILE A 440 16.67 6.15 -6.70
N TYR A 441 15.96 6.06 -5.56
CA TYR A 441 14.50 6.12 -5.53
C TYR A 441 13.96 7.40 -6.19
N ALA A 442 14.47 8.56 -5.82
CA ALA A 442 14.07 9.82 -6.43
C ALA A 442 14.27 9.82 -7.94
N LYS A 443 15.37 9.26 -8.43
CA LYS A 443 15.67 9.17 -9.86
C LYS A 443 14.68 8.27 -10.60
N VAL A 444 14.41 7.07 -10.06
CA VAL A 444 13.49 6.10 -10.68
C VAL A 444 12.06 6.64 -10.69
N LEU A 445 11.58 7.17 -9.56
CA LEU A 445 10.20 7.67 -9.46
C LEU A 445 9.96 8.93 -10.31
N ASN A 446 10.93 9.86 -10.36
CA ASN A 446 10.83 11.02 -11.28
C ASN A 446 10.94 10.60 -12.76
N MET A 447 11.70 9.54 -13.08
CA MET A 447 11.73 8.97 -14.43
C MET A 447 10.34 8.43 -14.82
N CYS A 448 9.62 7.76 -13.91
CA CYS A 448 8.25 7.30 -14.16
C CYS A 448 7.29 8.45 -14.50
N ASN A 449 7.45 9.62 -13.88
CA ASN A 449 6.65 10.81 -14.20
C ASN A 449 7.03 11.46 -15.52
N LYS A 450 8.30 11.34 -15.92
CA LYS A 450 8.87 12.08 -17.05
C LYS A 450 8.76 11.32 -18.37
N GLU A 451 9.04 10.02 -18.36
CA GLU A 451 9.13 9.20 -19.55
C GLU A 451 7.75 8.65 -19.93
N LYS A 452 7.17 9.14 -21.03
CA LYS A 452 5.82 8.72 -21.47
C LYS A 452 5.75 7.24 -21.83
N ALA A 453 6.84 6.66 -22.31
CA ALA A 453 6.93 5.23 -22.54
C ALA A 453 6.66 4.42 -21.27
N ILE A 454 6.91 4.97 -20.06
CA ILE A 454 6.61 4.32 -18.78
C ILE A 454 5.18 4.66 -18.33
N SER A 455 4.79 5.95 -18.37
CA SER A 455 3.51 6.40 -17.79
C SER A 455 2.29 6.17 -18.69
N GLN A 456 2.49 6.06 -20.02
CA GLN A 456 1.40 5.95 -21.01
C GLN A 456 1.66 4.88 -22.07
N GLY A 457 2.84 4.27 -22.08
CA GLY A 457 3.33 3.45 -23.18
C GLY A 457 2.99 1.96 -23.08
N GLY A 458 3.27 1.26 -24.19
CA GLY A 458 3.18 -0.19 -24.31
C GLY A 458 4.40 -0.91 -23.71
N PHE A 459 4.20 -2.18 -23.41
CA PHE A 459 5.24 -3.11 -22.97
C PHE A 459 5.50 -4.16 -24.05
N PHE A 460 6.76 -4.56 -24.22
CA PHE A 460 7.13 -5.65 -25.09
C PHE A 460 8.17 -6.54 -24.40
N ASP A 461 7.81 -7.79 -24.14
CA ASP A 461 8.70 -8.79 -23.53
C ASP A 461 9.75 -9.25 -24.55
N LEU A 462 11.04 -9.15 -24.18
CA LEU A 462 12.15 -9.61 -25.01
C LEU A 462 12.67 -11.00 -24.59
N MET A 463 12.14 -11.62 -23.55
CA MET A 463 12.69 -12.85 -23.01
C MET A 463 12.60 -14.02 -23.99
N TYR A 464 11.50 -14.14 -24.75
CA TYR A 464 11.28 -15.29 -25.63
C TYR A 464 12.35 -15.48 -26.71
N VAL A 465 13.08 -14.42 -27.08
CA VAL A 465 14.21 -14.48 -28.04
C VAL A 465 15.58 -14.37 -27.38
N ASN A 466 15.62 -14.18 -26.03
CA ASN A 466 16.87 -13.92 -25.32
C ASN A 466 17.17 -14.95 -24.22
N TYR A 467 16.39 -16.01 -24.05
CA TYR A 467 16.65 -17.04 -23.03
C TYR A 467 18.05 -17.64 -23.07
N GLU A 468 18.65 -17.78 -24.26
CA GLU A 468 20.02 -18.32 -24.42
C GLU A 468 21.09 -17.22 -24.26
N ASN A 469 20.72 -15.96 -24.28
CA ASN A 469 21.62 -14.80 -24.23
C ASN A 469 21.72 -14.19 -22.82
N LEU A 470 20.81 -14.55 -21.93
CA LEU A 470 20.65 -14.06 -20.55
C LEU A 470 20.68 -15.23 -19.57
N ASP A 471 21.10 -14.95 -18.35
CA ASP A 471 20.72 -15.82 -17.23
C ASP A 471 19.26 -15.53 -16.88
N ALA A 472 18.34 -16.26 -17.51
CA ALA A 472 16.90 -16.09 -17.32
C ALA A 472 16.43 -16.38 -15.87
N SER A 473 17.28 -16.99 -15.03
CA SER A 473 16.98 -17.13 -13.60
C SER A 473 17.17 -15.83 -12.83
N ARG A 474 18.05 -14.93 -13.30
CA ARG A 474 18.45 -13.71 -12.60
C ARG A 474 18.29 -12.44 -13.42
N GLN A 475 18.01 -12.53 -14.73
CA GLN A 475 17.97 -11.38 -15.64
C GLN A 475 16.66 -11.34 -16.41
N PHE A 476 16.19 -10.12 -16.69
CA PHE A 476 14.96 -9.87 -17.44
C PHE A 476 15.15 -8.67 -18.37
N ALA A 477 14.66 -8.78 -19.61
CA ALA A 477 14.78 -7.72 -20.62
C ALA A 477 13.42 -7.42 -21.28
N TYR A 478 13.11 -6.14 -21.46
CA TYR A 478 11.88 -5.67 -22.07
C TYR A 478 12.02 -4.29 -22.73
N LEU A 479 11.07 -3.95 -23.58
CA LEU A 479 10.91 -2.61 -24.13
C LEU A 479 9.69 -1.92 -23.52
N ARG A 480 9.82 -0.60 -23.34
CA ARG A 480 8.70 0.32 -23.17
C ARG A 480 8.69 1.27 -24.36
N HIS A 481 7.53 1.60 -24.89
CA HIS A 481 7.44 2.49 -26.04
C HIS A 481 6.18 3.35 -26.01
N HIS A 482 6.30 4.59 -26.48
CA HIS A 482 5.18 5.51 -26.67
C HIS A 482 5.57 6.54 -27.73
N ASP A 483 4.75 6.71 -28.77
CA ASP A 483 5.04 7.59 -29.89
C ASP A 483 6.49 7.40 -30.42
N ASN A 484 7.33 8.44 -30.31
CA ASN A 484 8.74 8.41 -30.73
C ASN A 484 9.71 8.07 -29.59
N GLU A 485 9.22 7.54 -28.49
CA GLU A 485 10.02 7.17 -27.32
C GLU A 485 10.13 5.65 -27.21
N VAL A 486 11.35 5.10 -27.15
CA VAL A 486 11.62 3.69 -26.90
C VAL A 486 12.68 3.57 -25.82
N LEU A 487 12.37 2.78 -24.80
CA LEU A 487 13.25 2.42 -23.71
C LEU A 487 13.54 0.92 -23.76
N LEU A 488 14.81 0.54 -23.72
CA LEU A 488 15.24 -0.83 -23.46
C LEU A 488 15.66 -0.95 -22.01
N ALA A 489 14.94 -1.73 -21.25
CA ALA A 489 15.27 -2.07 -19.88
C ALA A 489 15.88 -3.48 -19.80
N VAL A 490 17.00 -3.61 -19.09
CA VAL A 490 17.62 -4.89 -18.78
C VAL A 490 17.97 -4.91 -17.29
N VAL A 491 17.39 -5.86 -16.57
CA VAL A 491 17.44 -5.95 -15.11
C VAL A 491 18.31 -7.14 -14.70
N ASN A 492 19.13 -6.98 -13.65
CA ASN A 492 20.03 -8.00 -13.14
C ASN A 492 19.86 -8.16 -11.62
N PHE A 493 19.29 -9.26 -11.19
CA PHE A 493 19.13 -9.65 -9.78
C PHE A 493 20.33 -10.47 -9.25
N ALA A 494 21.39 -10.64 -10.04
CA ALA A 494 22.59 -11.34 -9.60
C ALA A 494 23.51 -10.44 -8.79
N ASP A 495 24.22 -11.02 -7.82
CA ASP A 495 25.25 -10.34 -7.00
C ASP A 495 26.53 -9.98 -7.80
N GLU A 496 26.61 -10.39 -9.08
CA GLU A 496 27.74 -10.13 -9.96
C GLU A 496 27.29 -9.29 -11.17
N PRO A 497 28.14 -8.38 -11.68
CA PRO A 497 27.87 -7.67 -12.91
C PRO A 497 27.84 -8.63 -14.10
N ALA A 498 27.02 -8.33 -15.08
CA ALA A 498 26.86 -9.15 -16.27
C ALA A 498 27.14 -8.37 -17.56
N LYS A 499 27.74 -9.06 -18.54
CA LYS A 499 27.76 -8.63 -19.93
C LYS A 499 26.88 -9.59 -20.73
N VAL A 500 25.76 -9.09 -21.20
CA VAL A 500 24.73 -9.88 -21.89
C VAL A 500 24.60 -9.46 -23.35
N LYS A 501 24.02 -10.32 -24.16
CA LYS A 501 23.65 -10.00 -25.54
C LYS A 501 22.13 -9.87 -25.63
N ILE A 502 21.65 -8.75 -26.18
CA ILE A 502 20.23 -8.51 -26.38
C ILE A 502 19.91 -8.59 -27.86
N THR A 503 18.95 -9.41 -28.19
CA THR A 503 18.35 -9.53 -29.53
C THR A 503 17.00 -8.82 -29.54
N ILE A 504 16.79 -7.91 -30.49
CA ILE A 504 15.48 -7.30 -30.77
C ILE A 504 14.93 -7.99 -32.01
N PRO A 505 13.79 -8.70 -31.94
CA PRO A 505 13.21 -9.41 -33.09
C PRO A 505 12.49 -8.44 -34.02
N GLU A 506 12.26 -8.89 -35.27
CA GLU A 506 11.49 -8.13 -36.28
C GLU A 506 10.09 -7.72 -35.76
N HIS A 507 9.44 -8.62 -35.02
CA HIS A 507 8.15 -8.34 -34.37
C HIS A 507 8.21 -7.13 -33.43
N ALA A 508 9.27 -6.99 -32.60
CA ALA A 508 9.42 -5.82 -31.74
C ALA A 508 9.61 -4.53 -32.56
N LEU A 509 10.34 -4.58 -33.66
CA LEU A 509 10.51 -3.42 -34.55
C LEU A 509 9.19 -3.03 -35.24
N SER A 510 8.31 -4.01 -35.55
CA SER A 510 7.00 -3.71 -36.15
C SER A 510 5.99 -3.12 -35.13
N CYS A 511 6.17 -3.39 -33.83
CA CYS A 511 5.27 -2.92 -32.75
C CYS A 511 5.77 -1.65 -32.07
N THR A 512 6.99 -1.17 -32.39
CA THR A 512 7.61 0.00 -31.75
C THR A 512 8.14 0.97 -32.81
N PRO A 513 8.39 2.23 -32.48
CA PRO A 513 8.98 3.19 -33.40
C PRO A 513 10.49 2.96 -33.64
N LEU A 514 11.10 1.95 -33.03
CA LEU A 514 12.51 1.60 -33.24
C LEU A 514 12.69 0.94 -34.60
N THR A 515 13.64 1.43 -35.37
CA THR A 515 13.96 0.94 -36.74
C THR A 515 15.34 0.28 -36.77
N GLU A 516 15.62 -0.46 -37.85
CA GLU A 516 16.99 -0.90 -38.12
C GLU A 516 17.93 0.29 -38.37
N GLY A 517 19.17 0.17 -37.92
CA GLY A 517 20.17 1.21 -38.05
C GLY A 517 20.99 1.46 -36.80
N THR A 518 21.80 2.52 -36.84
CA THR A 518 22.57 2.93 -35.65
C THR A 518 21.83 4.05 -34.91
N HIS A 519 21.48 3.79 -33.67
CA HIS A 519 20.78 4.70 -32.78
C HIS A 519 21.70 5.17 -31.67
N GLN A 520 21.75 6.48 -31.44
CA GLN A 520 22.29 7.04 -30.20
C GLN A 520 21.32 6.75 -29.07
N ALA A 521 21.83 6.45 -27.88
CA ALA A 521 21.02 6.21 -26.72
C ALA A 521 21.65 6.86 -25.48
N LYS A 522 20.75 7.23 -24.54
CA LYS A 522 21.11 7.71 -23.22
C LYS A 522 20.60 6.70 -22.18
N GLU A 523 21.48 6.27 -21.32
CA GLU A 523 21.12 5.45 -20.16
C GLU A 523 20.56 6.34 -19.05
N LEU A 524 19.39 5.98 -18.52
CA LEU A 524 18.63 6.85 -17.64
C LEU A 524 18.97 6.69 -16.15
N ILE A 525 19.51 5.55 -15.73
CA ILE A 525 19.87 5.27 -14.31
C ILE A 525 21.26 5.82 -14.00
N HIS A 526 22.26 5.52 -14.82
CA HIS A 526 23.68 5.87 -14.58
C HIS A 526 24.18 7.04 -15.44
N ASN A 527 23.30 7.62 -16.29
CA ASN A 527 23.60 8.75 -17.19
C ASN A 527 24.69 8.47 -18.25
N ALA A 528 24.92 7.20 -18.59
CA ALA A 528 25.84 6.84 -19.66
C ALA A 528 25.28 7.22 -21.05
N LYS A 529 26.16 7.32 -22.04
CA LYS A 529 25.82 7.50 -23.46
C LYS A 529 26.34 6.32 -24.24
N GLY A 530 25.57 5.85 -25.23
CA GLY A 530 25.93 4.74 -26.08
C GLY A 530 25.39 4.90 -27.51
N ALA A 531 25.87 4.06 -28.40
CA ALA A 531 25.34 3.91 -29.73
C ALA A 531 25.17 2.42 -30.01
N PHE A 532 23.99 2.03 -30.47
CA PHE A 532 23.67 0.64 -30.75
C PHE A 532 23.27 0.44 -32.20
N LYS A 533 23.87 -0.56 -32.85
CA LYS A 533 23.46 -0.96 -34.20
C LYS A 533 22.36 -1.99 -34.07
N ILE A 534 21.13 -1.56 -34.28
CA ILE A 534 19.95 -2.40 -34.24
C ILE A 534 19.76 -3.06 -35.62
N LYS A 535 19.66 -4.38 -35.61
CA LYS A 535 19.28 -5.18 -36.77
C LYS A 535 18.44 -6.35 -36.27
N ALA A 536 17.29 -6.59 -36.87
CA ALA A 536 16.37 -7.65 -36.50
C ALA A 536 17.09 -8.99 -36.33
N GLY A 537 16.86 -9.67 -35.20
CA GLY A 537 17.47 -10.97 -34.90
C GLY A 537 18.98 -10.96 -34.67
N THR A 538 19.65 -9.80 -34.69
CA THR A 538 21.11 -9.72 -34.48
C THR A 538 21.39 -9.21 -33.07
N PRO A 539 22.13 -9.95 -32.22
CA PRO A 539 22.42 -9.55 -30.85
C PRO A 539 23.46 -8.42 -30.77
N PHE A 540 23.33 -7.58 -29.74
CA PHE A 540 24.29 -6.54 -29.36
C PHE A 540 24.58 -6.59 -27.85
N ASP A 541 25.75 -6.12 -27.45
CA ASP A 541 26.25 -6.21 -26.07
C ASP A 541 25.64 -5.13 -25.17
N ILE A 542 25.23 -5.53 -23.95
CA ILE A 542 24.81 -4.65 -22.84
C ILE A 542 25.57 -5.06 -21.58
N ASN A 543 26.14 -4.08 -20.86
CA ASN A 543 26.73 -4.28 -19.55
C ASN A 543 25.72 -3.84 -18.48
N ILE A 544 25.56 -4.68 -17.44
CA ILE A 544 24.62 -4.43 -16.35
C ILE A 544 25.37 -4.60 -15.02
N PRO A 545 25.30 -3.64 -14.08
CA PRO A 545 25.90 -3.84 -12.75
C PRO A 545 25.23 -4.98 -11.97
N ALA A 546 25.88 -5.42 -10.90
CA ALA A 546 25.31 -6.37 -9.91
C ALA A 546 24.14 -5.72 -9.18
N ASN A 547 23.06 -6.49 -8.91
CA ASN A 547 21.86 -6.02 -8.21
C ASN A 547 21.35 -4.66 -8.72
N ASP A 548 21.22 -4.50 -10.03
CA ASP A 548 20.89 -3.22 -10.65
C ASP A 548 20.15 -3.43 -11.99
N ALA A 549 19.90 -2.35 -12.70
CA ALA A 549 19.36 -2.37 -14.05
C ALA A 549 19.94 -1.24 -14.91
N VAL A 550 19.79 -1.38 -16.21
CA VAL A 550 20.04 -0.29 -17.17
C VAL A 550 18.78 -0.01 -17.98
N ILE A 551 18.46 1.27 -18.19
CA ILE A 551 17.36 1.71 -19.05
C ILE A 551 17.92 2.64 -20.13
N TRP A 552 18.01 2.12 -21.35
CA TRP A 552 18.52 2.84 -22.51
C TRP A 552 17.38 3.49 -23.28
N LYS A 553 17.33 4.83 -23.29
CA LYS A 553 16.43 5.63 -24.13
C LYS A 553 17.07 5.87 -25.49
N PHE A 554 16.46 5.31 -26.53
CA PHE A 554 16.91 5.51 -27.91
C PHE A 554 16.51 6.89 -28.45
N THR A 555 17.40 7.50 -29.22
CA THR A 555 17.08 8.68 -30.01
C THR A 555 16.45 8.23 -31.34
N ILE A 556 15.14 8.38 -31.44
CA ILE A 556 14.40 8.09 -32.67
C ILE A 556 14.39 9.35 -33.53
N LYS A 557 14.85 9.24 -34.79
CA LYS A 557 14.74 10.34 -35.74
C LYS A 557 13.27 10.48 -36.14
N ALA A 558 12.75 11.69 -36.09
CA ALA A 558 11.46 11.99 -36.69
C ALA A 558 11.51 11.66 -38.18
N GLN A 559 10.57 10.82 -38.64
CA GLN A 559 10.41 10.55 -40.06
C GLN A 559 9.81 11.74 -40.76
#